data_21ae14cc3744984bf939f2c79757a594
#
_entry.id   21ae14cc3744984bf939f2c79757a594
#
_cell.length_a   1.000
_cell.length_b   1.000
_cell.length_c   1.000
_cell.angle_alpha   90.00
_cell.angle_beta   90.00
_cell.angle_gamma   90.00
#
_symmetry.space_group_name_H-M   'P 1'
#
loop_
_entity.id
_entity.type
_entity.pdbx_description
1 polymer ?
#
loop_
_entity_poly.entity_id
_entity_poly.type
_entity_poly.pdbx_seq_one_letter_code
_entity_poly.pdbx_strand_id
1 'polypeptide(L)'
;TSAGVTIVTFYMYMSKCCRPIQDLAEQFNWRQSALASSEKVFSIMDIAPKMVDAPDAIELDEVKGEIEFRDVWFSYLPGEWVLQGVSFHIDPHQTVAFVGSTGSGKSTILSLICRNYEFQKGEILIAGIDIRQIKISSLRRHFGKMLQAGFLFSGTIRRKHVLRAEG
;
A
#
# COMPACT_ATOMS: atom_id res chain seq x y z
N THR A 1 -66.50 -29.36 -12.80
CA THR A 1 -65.66 -29.12 -11.61
C THR A 1 -64.37 -29.94 -11.62
N SER A 2 -64.25 -31.05 -12.30
CA SER A 2 -63.02 -31.87 -12.40
C SER A 2 -61.88 -31.19 -13.22
N ALA A 3 -62.28 -30.57 -14.33
CA ALA A 3 -61.26 -29.92 -15.22
C ALA A 3 -60.48 -28.77 -14.54
N GLY A 4 -61.12 -27.97 -13.69
CA GLY A 4 -60.45 -26.88 -12.95
C GLY A 4 -59.41 -27.39 -11.98
N VAL A 5 -59.68 -28.49 -11.28
CA VAL A 5 -58.68 -29.08 -10.36
C VAL A 5 -57.50 -29.65 -11.12
N THR A 6 -57.72 -30.26 -12.28
CA THR A 6 -56.63 -30.79 -13.12
C THR A 6 -55.70 -29.68 -13.62
N ILE A 7 -56.23 -28.54 -14.06
CA ILE A 7 -55.46 -27.40 -14.54
C ILE A 7 -54.62 -26.81 -13.40
N VAL A 8 -55.21 -26.62 -12.22
CA VAL A 8 -54.48 -26.08 -11.05
C VAL A 8 -53.35 -27.03 -10.63
N THR A 9 -53.64 -28.34 -10.59
CA THR A 9 -52.64 -29.34 -10.25
C THR A 9 -51.50 -29.37 -11.26
N PHE A 10 -51.80 -29.30 -12.55
CA PHE A 10 -50.79 -29.23 -13.62
C PHE A 10 -49.90 -27.99 -13.46
N TYR A 11 -50.50 -26.82 -13.22
CA TYR A 11 -49.76 -25.57 -12.99
C TYR A 11 -48.84 -25.68 -11.79
N MET A 12 -49.32 -26.28 -10.68
CA MET A 12 -48.48 -26.48 -9.48
C MET A 12 -47.27 -27.39 -9.75
N TYR A 13 -47.46 -28.46 -10.51
CA TYR A 13 -46.37 -29.36 -10.86
C TYR A 13 -45.38 -28.71 -11.84
N MET A 14 -45.85 -27.95 -12.82
CA MET A 14 -45.01 -27.17 -13.72
C MET A 14 -44.13 -26.18 -12.96
N SER A 15 -44.74 -25.43 -12.04
CA SER A 15 -43.99 -24.47 -11.20
C SER A 15 -42.93 -25.16 -10.34
N LYS A 16 -43.26 -26.33 -9.76
CA LYS A 16 -42.28 -27.11 -8.98
C LYS A 16 -41.18 -27.70 -9.84
N CYS A 17 -41.42 -27.99 -11.12
CA CYS A 17 -40.39 -28.48 -12.03
C CYS A 17 -39.47 -27.35 -12.56
N CYS A 18 -40.03 -26.16 -12.85
CA CYS A 18 -39.28 -25.04 -13.39
C CYS A 18 -38.42 -24.31 -12.34
N ARG A 19 -38.88 -24.27 -11.08
CA ARG A 19 -38.17 -23.59 -9.99
C ARG A 19 -36.73 -24.10 -9.78
N PRO A 20 -36.44 -25.40 -9.67
CA PRO A 20 -35.11 -25.93 -9.54
C PRO A 20 -34.18 -25.56 -10.72
N ILE A 21 -34.73 -25.43 -11.93
CA ILE A 21 -33.96 -25.03 -13.11
C ILE A 21 -33.51 -23.58 -12.99
N GLN A 22 -34.41 -22.69 -12.53
CA GLN A 22 -34.07 -21.29 -12.25
C GLN A 22 -33.02 -21.17 -11.14
N ASP A 23 -33.21 -21.91 -10.05
CA ASP A 23 -32.26 -21.93 -8.93
C ASP A 23 -30.86 -22.40 -9.39
N LEU A 24 -30.79 -23.38 -10.27
CA LEU A 24 -29.50 -23.83 -10.85
C LEU A 24 -28.84 -22.73 -11.70
N ALA A 25 -29.62 -22.03 -12.52
CA ALA A 25 -29.10 -20.93 -13.33
C ALA A 25 -28.57 -19.77 -12.46
N GLU A 26 -29.31 -19.42 -11.40
CA GLU A 26 -28.88 -18.42 -10.44
C GLU A 26 -27.59 -18.85 -9.70
N GLN A 27 -27.53 -20.10 -9.25
CA GLN A 27 -26.33 -20.70 -8.63
C GLN A 27 -25.13 -20.65 -9.56
N PHE A 28 -25.33 -20.91 -10.85
CA PHE A 28 -24.24 -20.84 -11.83
C PHE A 28 -23.72 -19.40 -12.00
N ASN A 29 -24.60 -18.41 -12.12
CA ASN A 29 -24.24 -17.01 -12.21
C ASN A 29 -23.51 -16.53 -10.94
N TRP A 30 -23.97 -16.96 -9.76
CA TRP A 30 -23.33 -16.62 -8.50
C TRP A 30 -21.91 -17.19 -8.42
N ARG A 31 -21.70 -18.45 -8.85
CA ARG A 31 -20.36 -19.07 -8.91
C ARG A 31 -19.43 -18.34 -9.86
N GLN A 32 -19.90 -17.91 -11.03
CA GLN A 32 -19.08 -17.14 -11.97
C GLN A 32 -18.66 -15.80 -11.37
N SER A 33 -19.59 -15.10 -10.72
CA SER A 33 -19.28 -13.84 -10.03
C SER A 33 -18.25 -14.03 -8.90
N ALA A 34 -18.40 -15.10 -8.12
CA ALA A 34 -17.48 -15.45 -7.05
C ALA A 34 -16.06 -15.77 -7.61
N LEU A 35 -15.98 -16.52 -8.70
CA LEU A 35 -14.70 -16.82 -9.35
C LEU A 35 -14.00 -15.55 -9.88
N ALA A 36 -14.74 -14.67 -10.57
CA ALA A 36 -14.18 -13.41 -11.05
C ALA A 36 -13.70 -12.49 -9.92
N SER A 37 -14.42 -12.49 -8.79
CA SER A 37 -14.01 -11.75 -7.61
C SER A 37 -12.75 -12.35 -6.97
N SER A 38 -12.67 -13.68 -6.90
CA SER A 38 -11.50 -14.38 -6.38
C SER A 38 -10.27 -14.14 -7.25
N GLU A 39 -10.41 -14.16 -8.58
CA GLU A 39 -9.33 -13.87 -9.51
C GLU A 39 -8.73 -12.48 -9.26
N LYS A 40 -9.56 -11.47 -9.02
CA LYS A 40 -9.08 -10.12 -8.65
C LYS A 40 -8.31 -10.10 -7.34
N VAL A 41 -8.76 -10.84 -6.34
CA VAL A 41 -8.05 -10.93 -5.06
C VAL A 41 -6.69 -11.61 -5.25
N PHE A 42 -6.65 -12.75 -5.93
CA PHE A 42 -5.39 -13.46 -6.18
C PHE A 42 -4.45 -12.65 -7.07
N SER A 43 -4.95 -11.96 -8.08
CA SER A 43 -4.09 -11.10 -8.92
C SER A 43 -3.42 -9.97 -8.12
N ILE A 44 -4.07 -9.45 -7.07
CA ILE A 44 -3.46 -8.47 -6.18
C ILE A 44 -2.46 -9.14 -5.23
N MET A 45 -2.77 -10.33 -4.72
CA MET A 45 -1.87 -11.07 -3.84
C MET A 45 -0.59 -11.52 -4.54
N ASP A 46 -0.68 -11.83 -5.83
CA ASP A 46 0.46 -12.28 -6.65
C ASP A 46 1.37 -11.13 -7.13
N ILE A 47 0.99 -9.87 -6.87
CA ILE A 47 1.85 -8.72 -7.18
C ILE A 47 3.09 -8.78 -6.28
N ALA A 48 4.24 -9.03 -6.89
CA ALA A 48 5.51 -8.98 -6.16
C ALA A 48 5.76 -7.56 -5.62
N PRO A 49 6.16 -7.42 -4.35
CA PRO A 49 6.49 -6.12 -3.78
C PRO A 49 7.66 -5.49 -4.56
N LYS A 50 7.51 -4.23 -4.96
CA LYS A 50 8.55 -3.49 -5.70
C LYS A 50 9.76 -3.18 -4.83
N MET A 51 9.55 -3.10 -3.51
CA MET A 51 10.58 -2.78 -2.53
C MET A 51 10.92 -4.05 -1.77
N VAL A 52 12.11 -4.57 -1.98
CA VAL A 52 12.63 -5.77 -1.33
C VAL A 52 13.94 -5.43 -0.65
N ASP A 53 14.18 -5.99 0.51
CA ASP A 53 15.46 -5.86 1.19
C ASP A 53 16.56 -6.57 0.40
N ALA A 54 17.75 -5.97 0.37
CA ALA A 54 18.93 -6.65 -0.17
C ALA A 54 19.20 -7.91 0.65
N PRO A 55 19.75 -8.99 0.03
CA PRO A 55 20.04 -10.23 0.75
C PRO A 55 20.98 -10.07 1.96
N ASP A 56 21.82 -9.05 1.90
CA ASP A 56 22.81 -8.65 2.90
C ASP A 56 22.39 -7.39 3.68
N ALA A 57 21.11 -7.04 3.65
CA ALA A 57 20.61 -5.84 4.31
C ALA A 57 20.82 -5.91 5.83
N ILE A 58 21.38 -4.84 6.37
CA ILE A 58 21.72 -4.70 7.78
C ILE A 58 20.57 -4.09 8.59
N GLU A 59 20.52 -4.41 9.86
CA GLU A 59 19.66 -3.73 10.81
C GLU A 59 20.39 -2.52 11.42
N LEU A 60 19.67 -1.42 11.62
CA LEU A 60 20.17 -0.27 12.34
C LEU A 60 19.82 -0.43 13.82
N ASP A 61 20.84 -0.42 14.67
CA ASP A 61 20.64 -0.50 16.12
C ASP A 61 20.31 0.88 16.71
N GLU A 62 21.06 1.92 16.27
CA GLU A 62 20.85 3.29 16.73
C GLU A 62 21.07 4.28 15.58
N VAL A 63 20.11 5.21 15.39
CA VAL A 63 20.19 6.25 14.35
C VAL A 63 20.25 7.61 15.02
N LYS A 64 21.36 8.31 14.86
CA LYS A 64 21.56 9.68 15.39
C LYS A 64 20.83 10.76 14.58
N GLY A 65 20.23 10.39 13.45
CA GLY A 65 19.44 11.29 12.60
C GLY A 65 20.25 12.04 11.56
N GLU A 66 21.48 11.60 11.25
CA GLU A 66 22.26 12.10 10.13
C GLU A 66 21.71 11.58 8.81
N ILE A 67 21.48 12.48 7.84
CA ILE A 67 20.93 12.14 6.51
C ILE A 67 21.72 12.93 5.46
N GLU A 68 22.20 12.24 4.43
CA GLU A 68 22.92 12.85 3.34
C GLU A 68 22.34 12.42 1.99
N PHE A 69 22.06 13.37 1.12
CA PHE A 69 21.67 13.17 -0.27
C PHE A 69 22.85 13.58 -1.16
N ARG A 70 23.24 12.71 -2.10
CA ARG A 70 24.33 12.93 -3.07
C ARG A 70 23.81 12.74 -4.47
N ASP A 71 23.66 13.83 -5.21
CA ASP A 71 23.24 13.86 -6.63
C ASP A 71 22.01 12.97 -6.90
N VAL A 72 20.96 13.09 -6.07
CA VAL A 72 19.79 12.22 -6.14
C VAL A 72 18.86 12.67 -7.26
N TRP A 73 18.52 11.71 -8.13
CA TRP A 73 17.56 11.87 -9.23
C TRP A 73 16.38 10.92 -9.03
N PHE A 74 15.19 11.47 -9.10
CA PHE A 74 13.98 10.68 -8.91
C PHE A 74 12.84 11.10 -9.83
N SER A 75 12.12 10.09 -10.37
CA SER A 75 10.88 10.26 -11.11
C SER A 75 9.86 9.18 -10.72
N TYR A 76 8.59 9.52 -10.68
CA TYR A 76 7.50 8.54 -10.49
C TYR A 76 7.20 7.79 -11.79
N LEU A 77 7.30 8.49 -12.93
CA LEU A 77 7.11 7.96 -14.28
C LEU A 77 8.38 8.17 -15.09
N PRO A 78 8.75 7.25 -15.96
CA PRO A 78 9.92 7.40 -16.84
C PRO A 78 9.87 8.71 -17.64
N GLY A 79 10.90 9.52 -17.54
CA GLY A 79 11.03 10.78 -18.28
C GLY A 79 10.51 12.03 -17.54
N GLU A 80 9.75 11.89 -16.46
CA GLU A 80 9.22 13.02 -15.68
C GLU A 80 9.99 13.18 -14.37
N TRP A 81 11.14 13.86 -14.43
CA TRP A 81 11.99 14.07 -13.27
C TRP A 81 11.36 15.01 -12.25
N VAL A 82 11.18 14.53 -11.02
CA VAL A 82 10.71 15.31 -9.86
C VAL A 82 11.88 15.85 -9.05
N LEU A 83 12.93 15.07 -8.90
CA LEU A 83 14.20 15.51 -8.31
C LEU A 83 15.31 15.36 -9.35
N GLN A 84 16.17 16.38 -9.45
CA GLN A 84 17.25 16.44 -10.44
C GLN A 84 18.53 16.90 -9.75
N GLY A 85 19.43 15.96 -9.44
CA GLY A 85 20.73 16.24 -8.85
C GLY A 85 20.65 16.88 -7.46
N VAL A 86 19.70 16.44 -6.63
CA VAL A 86 19.51 17.03 -5.29
C VAL A 86 20.58 16.52 -4.34
N SER A 87 21.32 17.47 -3.73
CA SER A 87 22.35 17.19 -2.75
C SER A 87 22.19 18.09 -1.54
N PHE A 88 22.19 17.51 -0.34
CA PHE A 88 22.20 18.22 0.93
C PHE A 88 22.63 17.27 2.05
N HIS A 89 23.02 17.86 3.17
CA HIS A 89 23.41 17.14 4.38
C HIS A 89 22.62 17.69 5.58
N ILE A 90 22.15 16.80 6.44
CA ILE A 90 21.45 17.10 7.69
C ILE A 90 22.25 16.47 8.83
N ASP A 91 22.72 17.31 9.73
CA ASP A 91 23.46 16.85 10.92
C ASP A 91 22.53 16.19 11.94
N PRO A 92 23.06 15.33 12.81
CA PRO A 92 22.34 14.77 13.94
C PRO A 92 21.62 15.85 14.76
N HIS A 93 20.36 15.59 15.12
CA HIS A 93 19.51 16.51 15.91
C HIS A 93 19.20 17.87 15.26
N GLN A 94 19.52 18.07 14.00
CA GLN A 94 19.20 19.28 13.27
C GLN A 94 17.72 19.34 12.89
N THR A 95 17.11 20.52 12.98
CA THR A 95 15.77 20.79 12.46
C THR A 95 15.90 21.48 11.10
N VAL A 96 15.33 20.87 10.06
CA VAL A 96 15.39 21.34 8.68
C VAL A 96 14.01 21.60 8.12
N ALA A 97 13.82 22.73 7.42
CA ALA A 97 12.59 23.06 6.73
C ALA A 97 12.82 23.07 5.21
N PHE A 98 12.05 22.27 4.48
CA PHE A 98 11.99 22.31 3.02
C PHE A 98 10.93 23.31 2.57
N VAL A 99 11.34 24.39 1.90
CA VAL A 99 10.46 25.47 1.41
C VAL A 99 10.44 25.46 -0.11
N GLY A 100 9.30 25.73 -0.69
CA GLY A 100 9.13 25.79 -2.15
C GLY A 100 7.67 25.71 -2.57
N SER A 101 7.38 25.93 -3.84
CA SER A 101 6.03 25.83 -4.43
C SER A 101 5.45 24.42 -4.35
N THR A 102 4.14 24.29 -4.52
CA THR A 102 3.50 22.97 -4.65
C THR A 102 4.07 22.25 -5.86
N GLY A 103 4.40 20.97 -5.69
CA GLY A 103 5.02 20.16 -6.76
C GLY A 103 6.56 20.22 -6.83
N SER A 104 7.23 21.04 -6.01
CA SER A 104 8.71 21.14 -6.01
C SER A 104 9.47 19.94 -5.42
N GLY A 105 8.80 18.83 -5.14
CA GLY A 105 9.46 17.59 -4.65
C GLY A 105 9.64 17.46 -3.13
N LYS A 106 9.15 18.39 -2.31
CA LYS A 106 9.31 18.33 -0.83
C LYS A 106 8.79 17.03 -0.20
N SER A 107 7.59 16.64 -0.55
CA SER A 107 6.98 15.38 -0.07
C SER A 107 7.67 14.14 -0.64
N THR A 108 8.30 14.29 -1.82
CA THR A 108 9.08 13.24 -2.47
C THR A 108 10.36 12.97 -1.70
N ILE A 109 11.07 14.00 -1.24
CA ILE A 109 12.26 13.85 -0.40
C ILE A 109 11.93 13.03 0.86
N LEU A 110 10.85 13.39 1.58
CA LEU A 110 10.40 12.64 2.75
C LEU A 110 10.02 11.19 2.42
N SER A 111 9.43 10.96 1.26
CA SER A 111 9.05 9.62 0.81
C SER A 111 10.27 8.76 0.45
N LEU A 112 11.34 9.36 -0.07
CA LEU A 112 12.61 8.69 -0.34
C LEU A 112 13.36 8.37 0.96
N ILE A 113 13.38 9.29 1.94
CA ILE A 113 13.97 9.03 3.27
C ILE A 113 13.28 7.84 3.97
N CYS A 114 11.94 7.72 3.86
CA CYS A 114 11.19 6.57 4.38
C CYS A 114 11.32 5.31 3.50
N ARG A 115 12.09 5.36 2.42
CA ARG A 115 12.25 4.29 1.42
C ARG A 115 10.88 3.75 0.97
N ASN A 116 9.97 4.67 0.56
CA ASN A 116 8.71 4.29 -0.07
C ASN A 116 8.85 4.09 -1.58
N TYR A 117 9.91 4.63 -2.16
CA TYR A 117 10.29 4.52 -3.57
C TYR A 117 11.80 4.37 -3.69
N GLU A 118 12.25 3.73 -4.77
CA GLU A 118 13.67 3.68 -5.15
C GLU A 118 14.00 4.84 -6.10
N PHE A 119 15.10 5.51 -5.83
CA PHE A 119 15.64 6.57 -6.71
C PHE A 119 16.46 5.97 -7.86
N GLN A 120 16.52 6.68 -8.99
CA GLN A 120 17.18 6.18 -10.19
C GLN A 120 18.68 6.45 -10.25
N LYS A 121 19.13 7.59 -9.66
CA LYS A 121 20.55 7.97 -9.64
C LYS A 121 20.90 8.63 -8.31
N GLY A 122 22.19 8.59 -7.96
CA GLY A 122 22.73 9.18 -6.74
C GLY A 122 22.74 8.21 -5.57
N GLU A 123 22.92 8.76 -4.39
CA GLU A 123 23.00 8.03 -3.12
C GLU A 123 22.24 8.77 -2.04
N ILE A 124 21.59 8.00 -1.15
CA ILE A 124 21.00 8.52 0.07
C ILE A 124 21.62 7.73 1.22
N LEU A 125 22.30 8.44 2.12
CA LEU A 125 22.98 7.85 3.26
C LEU A 125 22.22 8.21 4.55
N ILE A 126 22.10 7.26 5.44
CA ILE A 126 21.57 7.43 6.80
C ILE A 126 22.62 6.92 7.77
N ALA A 127 23.11 7.79 8.65
CA ALA A 127 24.25 7.51 9.51
C ALA A 127 25.47 6.96 8.74
N GLY A 128 25.72 7.49 7.52
CA GLY A 128 26.82 7.07 6.64
C GLY A 128 26.58 5.77 5.86
N ILE A 129 25.43 5.12 6.01
CA ILE A 129 25.08 3.84 5.36
C ILE A 129 24.08 4.10 4.23
N ASP A 130 24.31 3.52 3.03
CA ASP A 130 23.36 3.62 1.92
C ASP A 130 22.01 3.01 2.33
N ILE A 131 20.93 3.78 2.12
CA ILE A 131 19.57 3.38 2.47
C ILE A 131 19.16 2.05 1.83
N ARG A 132 19.74 1.66 0.70
CA ARG A 132 19.47 0.39 0.01
C ARG A 132 20.06 -0.82 0.73
N GLN A 133 21.08 -0.61 1.55
CA GLN A 133 21.72 -1.65 2.36
C GLN A 133 21.06 -1.84 3.73
N ILE A 134 20.09 -1.01 4.07
CA ILE A 134 19.39 -1.05 5.35
C ILE A 134 18.08 -1.81 5.18
N LYS A 135 17.75 -2.71 6.12
CA LYS A 135 16.43 -3.37 6.15
C LYS A 135 15.31 -2.33 6.29
N ILE A 136 14.31 -2.40 5.42
CA ILE A 136 13.19 -1.45 5.37
C ILE A 136 12.45 -1.41 6.72
N SER A 137 12.25 -2.56 7.35
CA SER A 137 11.57 -2.66 8.64
C SER A 137 12.36 -1.96 9.75
N SER A 138 13.68 -2.13 9.79
CA SER A 138 14.56 -1.46 10.75
C SER A 138 14.61 0.04 10.50
N LEU A 139 14.76 0.47 9.25
CA LEU A 139 14.76 1.87 8.86
C LEU A 139 13.49 2.58 9.33
N ARG A 140 12.32 2.02 8.98
CA ARG A 140 11.00 2.63 9.30
C ARG A 140 10.69 2.67 10.78
N ARG A 141 11.27 1.80 11.59
CA ARG A 141 11.13 1.82 13.06
C ARG A 141 11.71 3.11 13.67
N HIS A 142 12.74 3.68 13.06
CA HIS A 142 13.42 4.90 13.53
C HIS A 142 12.75 6.19 13.01
N PHE A 143 11.78 6.10 12.09
CA PHE A 143 11.09 7.26 11.53
C PHE A 143 9.67 7.43 12.10
N GLY A 144 9.36 8.64 12.54
CA GLY A 144 7.99 9.06 12.82
C GLY A 144 7.52 10.02 11.72
N LYS A 145 6.53 9.63 10.90
CA LYS A 145 5.93 10.49 9.87
C LYS A 145 4.56 10.99 10.29
N MET A 146 4.40 12.31 10.36
CA MET A 146 3.09 12.95 10.55
C MET A 146 2.55 13.38 9.19
N LEU A 147 1.35 12.93 8.84
CA LEU A 147 0.67 13.32 7.63
C LEU A 147 -0.08 14.63 7.85
N GLN A 148 -0.17 15.44 6.79
CA GLN A 148 -0.88 16.73 6.82
C GLN A 148 -2.39 16.55 7.06
N ALA A 149 -3.00 15.50 6.51
CA ALA A 149 -4.36 15.08 6.81
C ALA A 149 -4.30 13.92 7.82
N GLY A 150 -4.59 14.21 9.08
CA GLY A 150 -4.66 13.20 10.14
C GLY A 150 -5.94 12.37 10.02
N PHE A 151 -5.82 11.06 9.83
CA PHE A 151 -6.94 10.14 9.93
C PHE A 151 -7.02 9.59 11.37
N LEU A 152 -8.18 9.76 11.99
CA LEU A 152 -8.42 9.24 13.33
C LEU A 152 -9.32 8.00 13.25
N PHE A 153 -8.77 6.84 13.56
CA PHE A 153 -9.57 5.63 13.73
C PHE A 153 -10.55 5.77 14.90
N SER A 154 -11.73 5.16 14.80
CA SER A 154 -12.65 5.05 15.93
C SER A 154 -12.02 4.21 17.04
N GLY A 155 -12.10 4.67 18.29
CA GLY A 155 -11.53 3.96 19.43
C GLY A 155 -11.13 4.88 20.58
N THR A 156 -10.68 4.30 21.70
CA THR A 156 -10.22 5.06 22.87
C THR A 156 -8.92 5.81 22.57
N ILE A 157 -8.68 6.93 23.26
CA ILE A 157 -7.45 7.72 23.14
C ILE A 157 -6.23 6.84 23.42
N ARG A 158 -6.28 6.00 24.46
CA ARG A 158 -5.21 5.07 24.82
C ARG A 158 -4.85 4.15 23.64
N ARG A 159 -5.83 3.54 22.98
CA ARG A 159 -5.61 2.63 21.85
C ARG A 159 -5.00 3.35 20.63
N LYS A 160 -5.36 4.62 20.41
CA LYS A 160 -4.79 5.45 19.35
C LYS A 160 -3.31 5.78 19.55
N HIS A 161 -2.90 5.95 20.82
CA HIS A 161 -1.49 6.20 21.15
C HIS A 161 -0.63 4.93 21.12
N VAL A 162 -1.22 3.75 21.40
CA VAL A 162 -0.50 2.47 21.48
C VAL A 162 -0.28 1.83 20.10
N LEU A 163 -1.01 2.23 19.05
CA LEU A 163 -0.82 1.72 17.67
C LEU A 163 0.64 1.84 17.13
N ARG A 164 1.49 2.60 17.82
CA ARG A 164 2.92 2.75 17.49
C ARG A 164 3.83 1.75 18.22
N ALA A 165 3.36 1.11 19.28
CA ALA A 165 4.21 0.32 20.19
C ALA A 165 4.22 -1.19 19.91
N GLU A 166 3.34 -1.68 19.04
CA GLU A 166 3.14 -3.11 18.76
C GLU A 166 3.46 -3.51 17.31
N GLY A 167 4.31 -2.76 16.63
CA GLY A 167 4.77 -3.07 15.25
C GLY A 167 6.20 -3.56 15.22
#